data_4346f355e495265e11e33b8389106d65
#
_entry.id   4346f355e495265e11e33b8389106d65
#
_cell.length_a   1.000
_cell.length_b   1.000
_cell.length_c   1.000
_cell.angle_alpha   90.00
_cell.angle_beta   90.00
_cell.angle_gamma   90.00
#
_symmetry.space_group_name_H-M   'P 1'
#
loop_
_entity.id
_entity.type
_entity.pdbx_description
1 polymer ?
#
loop_
_entity_poly.entity_id
_entity_poly.type
_entity_poly.pdbx_seq_one_letter_code
_entity_poly.pdbx_strand_id
1 'polypeptide(L)'
;MKRTITEVSGFKILAFLLFWFLAPIPLRAAAKKIQVVCTLPTLRALTEEVGGDRVDVVSLAKGDQDPHFVTPTPVLMKRTREAVLFIENGLSLELWADEVVNGSGNSRIFRGTPGRIIASSGISALEIPSVITRELGDIHPQGNPHVWLDPLLAKVEAGNICEALKAADSASAAYYDARKADFFQRIDTALFGPELLKLLGSQKLTRLAWSGQLQSFLENNKIGGAPLTAKAGGWFKASEPLRGKKAYEFHRVWAYFSRVFGIQLAGTIEERPGIPPGPQHVRQVTEKISAEKIPLILVDNFYDPSLPGNIARQTGASLVLLPNQVEGEPGIKTYFDLMDHLITKMTEALKK
;
A
#
# COMPACT_ATOMS: atom_id res chain seq x y z
N MET A 1 -78.37 -27.20 -69.99
CA MET A 1 -77.11 -27.81 -69.57
C MET A 1 -76.41 -26.88 -68.55
N LYS A 2 -76.25 -27.38 -67.36
CA LYS A 2 -75.77 -26.66 -66.18
C LYS A 2 -74.27 -26.45 -66.21
N ARG A 3 -73.79 -25.27 -65.82
CA ARG A 3 -72.40 -25.10 -65.38
C ARG A 3 -72.38 -24.29 -64.07
N THR A 4 -71.96 -24.94 -63.08
CA THR A 4 -71.71 -24.49 -61.74
C THR A 4 -70.49 -23.59 -61.67
N ILE A 5 -70.59 -22.42 -60.99
CA ILE A 5 -69.47 -21.52 -60.69
C ILE A 5 -69.14 -21.68 -59.21
N THR A 6 -67.90 -22.07 -58.96
CA THR A 6 -67.30 -22.24 -57.61
C THR A 6 -66.83 -20.90 -57.08
N GLU A 7 -67.29 -20.56 -55.86
CA GLU A 7 -66.82 -19.41 -55.11
C GLU A 7 -65.44 -19.63 -54.54
N VAL A 8 -64.56 -18.64 -54.72
CA VAL A 8 -63.23 -18.57 -54.08
C VAL A 8 -63.32 -17.76 -52.82
N SER A 9 -63.09 -18.43 -51.71
CA SER A 9 -63.06 -17.86 -50.35
C SER A 9 -61.86 -16.95 -50.18
N GLY A 10 -62.15 -15.69 -49.83
CA GLY A 10 -61.10 -14.69 -49.55
C GLY A 10 -60.43 -14.90 -48.16
N PHE A 11 -59.14 -15.11 -48.20
CA PHE A 11 -58.24 -15.24 -47.04
C PHE A 11 -57.89 -13.81 -46.55
N LYS A 12 -58.46 -13.37 -45.39
CA LYS A 12 -58.10 -12.11 -44.77
C LYS A 12 -56.82 -12.32 -43.94
N ILE A 13 -55.70 -11.81 -44.45
CA ILE A 13 -54.44 -11.74 -43.71
C ILE A 13 -54.55 -10.58 -42.72
N LEU A 14 -54.65 -10.91 -41.41
CA LEU A 14 -54.58 -9.97 -40.31
C LEU A 14 -53.12 -9.69 -39.97
N ALA A 15 -52.56 -8.58 -40.45
CA ALA A 15 -51.20 -8.15 -40.13
C ALA A 15 -51.19 -7.61 -38.69
N PHE A 16 -50.62 -8.41 -37.77
CA PHE A 16 -50.32 -7.99 -36.37
C PHE A 16 -49.05 -7.14 -36.41
N LEU A 17 -49.19 -5.82 -36.37
CA LEU A 17 -48.08 -4.89 -36.15
C LEU A 17 -47.66 -4.99 -34.68
N LEU A 18 -46.58 -5.75 -34.40
CA LEU A 18 -45.89 -5.72 -33.13
C LEU A 18 -45.13 -4.38 -33.01
N PHE A 19 -45.74 -3.42 -32.37
CA PHE A 19 -45.06 -2.19 -31.91
C PHE A 19 -44.17 -2.57 -30.73
N TRP A 20 -42.89 -2.85 -31.02
CA TRP A 20 -41.85 -2.92 -29.98
C TRP A 20 -41.70 -1.53 -29.37
N PHE A 21 -42.23 -1.34 -28.17
CA PHE A 21 -41.86 -0.21 -27.30
C PHE A 21 -40.39 -0.37 -26.90
N LEU A 22 -39.50 0.23 -27.68
CA LEU A 22 -38.13 0.52 -27.22
C LEU A 22 -38.27 1.58 -26.12
N ALA A 23 -38.43 1.12 -24.87
CA ALA A 23 -38.27 1.99 -23.73
C ALA A 23 -36.86 2.60 -23.80
N PRO A 24 -36.71 3.93 -23.76
CA PRO A 24 -35.38 4.54 -23.74
C PRO A 24 -34.66 4.02 -22.51
N ILE A 25 -33.56 3.24 -22.72
CA ILE A 25 -32.64 2.91 -21.65
C ILE A 25 -32.15 4.26 -21.13
N PRO A 26 -32.42 4.61 -19.85
CA PRO A 26 -31.96 5.88 -19.33
C PRO A 26 -30.43 5.87 -19.43
N LEU A 27 -29.87 6.74 -20.27
CA LEU A 27 -28.44 7.02 -20.31
C LEU A 27 -28.09 7.57 -18.93
N ARG A 28 -27.63 6.67 -18.05
CA ARG A 28 -27.24 7.05 -16.69
C ARG A 28 -26.06 7.99 -16.85
N ALA A 29 -26.31 9.28 -16.64
CA ALA A 29 -25.25 10.28 -16.65
C ALA A 29 -24.11 9.74 -15.77
N ALA A 30 -22.89 9.71 -16.30
CA ALA A 30 -21.73 9.25 -15.56
C ALA A 30 -21.69 10.05 -14.24
N ALA A 31 -21.78 9.34 -13.12
CA ALA A 31 -21.73 9.98 -11.81
C ALA A 31 -20.41 10.78 -11.72
N LYS A 32 -20.50 12.01 -11.23
CA LYS A 32 -19.31 12.86 -11.04
C LYS A 32 -18.37 12.13 -10.08
N LYS A 33 -17.14 11.89 -10.51
CA LYS A 33 -16.12 11.24 -9.69
C LYS A 33 -15.76 12.10 -8.47
N ILE A 34 -15.53 11.45 -7.32
CA ILE A 34 -15.03 12.13 -6.13
C ILE A 34 -13.58 12.53 -6.39
N GLN A 35 -13.28 13.83 -6.22
CA GLN A 35 -11.91 14.34 -6.30
C GLN A 35 -11.18 14.02 -5.00
N VAL A 36 -10.16 13.18 -5.06
CA VAL A 36 -9.37 12.75 -3.91
C VAL A 36 -7.92 13.18 -4.12
N VAL A 37 -7.35 13.80 -3.10
CA VAL A 37 -5.93 14.13 -3.06
C VAL A 37 -5.28 13.31 -1.96
N CYS A 38 -4.28 12.53 -2.31
CA CYS A 38 -3.45 11.77 -1.39
C CYS A 38 -2.09 12.44 -1.23
N THR A 39 -1.49 12.35 -0.06
CA THR A 39 -0.11 12.83 0.15
C THR A 39 0.89 11.95 -0.58
N LEU A 40 0.69 10.62 -0.57
CA LEU A 40 1.62 9.61 -1.06
C LEU A 40 1.08 8.83 -2.27
N PRO A 41 1.94 8.39 -3.21
CA PRO A 41 1.54 7.53 -4.32
C PRO A 41 0.96 6.18 -3.88
N THR A 42 1.46 5.60 -2.78
CA THR A 42 0.92 4.36 -2.24
C THR A 42 -0.52 4.55 -1.73
N LEU A 43 -0.81 5.66 -1.02
CA LEU A 43 -2.18 5.98 -0.61
C LEU A 43 -3.09 6.25 -1.81
N ARG A 44 -2.57 6.84 -2.89
CA ARG A 44 -3.31 6.97 -4.14
C ARG A 44 -3.67 5.59 -4.69
N ALA A 45 -2.71 4.67 -4.79
CA ALA A 45 -2.95 3.31 -5.28
C ALA A 45 -3.99 2.56 -4.44
N LEU A 46 -3.92 2.66 -3.09
CA LEU A 46 -4.93 2.07 -2.20
C LEU A 46 -6.32 2.72 -2.39
N THR A 47 -6.36 4.03 -2.64
CA THR A 47 -7.61 4.76 -2.91
C THR A 47 -8.22 4.33 -4.25
N GLU A 48 -7.42 4.14 -5.28
CA GLU A 48 -7.85 3.65 -6.59
C GLU A 48 -8.36 2.20 -6.50
N GLU A 49 -7.74 1.35 -5.69
CA GLU A 49 -8.22 -0.02 -5.42
C GLU A 49 -9.63 -0.03 -4.82
N VAL A 50 -9.91 0.80 -3.86
CA VAL A 50 -11.21 0.86 -3.18
C VAL A 50 -12.22 1.71 -3.96
N GLY A 51 -11.78 2.85 -4.50
CA GLY A 51 -12.64 3.83 -5.15
C GLY A 51 -13.03 3.47 -6.59
N GLY A 52 -12.15 2.74 -7.31
CA GLY A 52 -12.36 2.32 -8.69
C GLY A 52 -12.70 3.48 -9.64
N ASP A 53 -13.74 3.30 -10.44
CA ASP A 53 -14.20 4.29 -11.43
C ASP A 53 -14.99 5.47 -10.82
N ARG A 54 -15.24 5.46 -9.51
CA ARG A 54 -15.99 6.49 -8.78
C ARG A 54 -15.12 7.62 -8.25
N VAL A 55 -13.81 7.47 -8.31
CA VAL A 55 -12.84 8.44 -7.81
C VAL A 55 -11.95 8.97 -8.93
N ASP A 56 -11.45 10.18 -8.74
CA ASP A 56 -10.37 10.77 -9.50
C ASP A 56 -9.29 11.16 -8.49
N VAL A 57 -8.17 10.46 -8.51
CA VAL A 57 -7.18 10.49 -7.42
C VAL A 57 -5.85 11.01 -7.91
N VAL A 58 -5.27 11.94 -7.16
CA VAL A 58 -3.90 12.41 -7.40
C VAL A 58 -3.06 12.29 -6.14
N SER A 59 -1.74 12.06 -6.29
CA SER A 59 -0.78 12.17 -5.20
C SER A 59 -0.01 13.48 -5.28
N LEU A 60 0.40 14.01 -4.13
CA LEU A 60 1.18 15.24 -4.03
C LEU A 60 2.68 14.95 -4.08
N ALA A 61 3.16 13.99 -3.30
CA ALA A 61 4.53 13.48 -3.40
C ALA A 61 4.70 12.61 -4.65
N LYS A 62 5.94 12.46 -5.10
CA LYS A 62 6.33 11.50 -6.14
C LYS A 62 6.81 10.20 -5.48
N GLY A 63 6.81 9.09 -6.24
CA GLY A 63 7.25 7.79 -5.74
C GLY A 63 8.75 7.71 -5.46
N ASP A 64 9.54 8.50 -6.17
CA ASP A 64 10.99 8.62 -6.05
C ASP A 64 11.44 9.81 -5.19
N GLN A 65 10.55 10.36 -4.36
CA GLN A 65 10.79 11.51 -3.48
C GLN A 65 10.66 11.11 -2.02
N ASP A 66 11.54 11.66 -1.18
CA ASP A 66 11.41 11.52 0.26
C ASP A 66 10.08 12.14 0.75
N PRO A 67 9.16 11.35 1.31
CA PRO A 67 7.85 11.84 1.72
C PRO A 67 7.89 12.79 2.93
N HIS A 68 8.97 12.82 3.69
CA HIS A 68 9.15 13.74 4.82
C HIS A 68 9.38 15.18 4.34
N PHE A 69 10.00 15.34 3.17
CA PHE A 69 10.50 16.62 2.67
C PHE A 69 9.88 17.00 1.31
N VAL A 70 8.57 17.19 1.30
CA VAL A 70 7.87 17.76 0.14
C VAL A 70 7.71 19.27 0.34
N THR A 71 8.25 20.06 -0.59
CA THR A 71 8.12 21.52 -0.54
C THR A 71 6.71 21.95 -0.90
N PRO A 72 5.96 22.61 -0.03
CA PRO A 72 4.68 23.21 -0.37
C PRO A 72 4.82 24.26 -1.48
N THR A 73 4.10 24.06 -2.57
CA THR A 73 4.12 24.96 -3.72
C THR A 73 2.72 25.41 -4.12
N PRO A 74 2.55 26.56 -4.79
CA PRO A 74 1.26 26.99 -5.31
C PRO A 74 0.59 25.94 -6.23
N VAL A 75 1.41 25.12 -6.93
CA VAL A 75 0.91 24.03 -7.78
C VAL A 75 0.21 22.94 -6.93
N LEU A 76 0.84 22.53 -5.83
CA LEU A 76 0.24 21.54 -4.91
C LEU A 76 -1.03 22.10 -4.24
N MET A 77 -0.99 23.37 -3.80
CA MET A 77 -2.15 24.07 -3.23
C MET A 77 -3.32 24.14 -4.24
N LYS A 78 -3.03 24.45 -5.52
CA LYS A 78 -4.04 24.47 -6.59
C LYS A 78 -4.65 23.08 -6.82
N ARG A 79 -3.83 22.02 -6.85
CA ARG A 79 -4.33 20.64 -6.99
C ARG A 79 -5.28 20.23 -5.87
N THR A 80 -5.05 20.74 -4.66
CA THR A 80 -5.80 20.41 -3.45
C THR A 80 -7.10 21.20 -3.30
N ARG A 81 -7.26 22.30 -4.05
CA ARG A 81 -8.40 23.26 -3.95
C ARG A 81 -9.78 22.60 -4.16
N GLU A 82 -9.88 21.68 -5.10
CA GLU A 82 -11.14 21.03 -5.51
C GLU A 82 -11.37 19.69 -4.81
N ALA A 83 -10.44 19.28 -3.91
CA ALA A 83 -10.55 17.99 -3.23
C ALA A 83 -11.82 17.89 -2.38
N VAL A 84 -12.51 16.78 -2.51
CA VAL A 84 -13.57 16.36 -1.60
C VAL A 84 -12.98 15.65 -0.39
N LEU A 85 -11.96 14.81 -0.63
CA LEU A 85 -11.17 14.11 0.40
C LEU A 85 -9.70 14.42 0.23
N PHE A 86 -9.02 14.63 1.35
CA PHE A 86 -7.57 14.72 1.47
C PHE A 86 -7.09 13.59 2.39
N ILE A 87 -6.28 12.69 1.86
CA ILE A 87 -5.83 11.48 2.54
C ILE A 87 -4.33 11.61 2.81
N GLU A 88 -3.98 11.62 4.08
CA GLU A 88 -2.60 11.60 4.56
C GLU A 88 -2.32 10.30 5.32
N ASN A 89 -1.07 9.86 5.35
CA ASN A 89 -0.66 8.71 6.14
C ASN A 89 -0.82 9.00 7.63
N GLY A 90 -0.36 10.16 8.07
CA GLY A 90 -0.33 10.52 9.49
C GLY A 90 0.96 10.08 10.19
N LEU A 91 0.89 9.88 11.51
CA LEU A 91 2.06 9.55 12.34
C LEU A 91 3.23 10.56 12.20
N SER A 92 2.89 11.82 11.93
CA SER A 92 3.85 12.93 11.73
C SER A 92 4.77 12.75 10.53
N LEU A 93 4.38 11.99 9.50
CA LEU A 93 5.16 11.82 8.28
C LEU A 93 5.14 13.10 7.43
N GLU A 94 3.93 13.63 7.18
CA GLU A 94 3.72 14.74 6.24
C GLU A 94 3.48 16.07 6.97
N LEU A 95 4.48 16.58 7.70
CA LEU A 95 4.36 17.85 8.41
C LEU A 95 4.07 19.04 7.46
N TRP A 96 4.45 18.91 6.19
CA TRP A 96 4.20 19.87 5.12
C TRP A 96 2.75 19.93 4.65
N ALA A 97 1.94 18.90 4.93
CA ALA A 97 0.57 18.77 4.42
C ALA A 97 -0.35 19.90 4.89
N ASP A 98 -0.19 20.37 6.13
CA ASP A 98 -0.98 21.48 6.68
C ASP A 98 -0.79 22.78 5.88
N GLU A 99 0.44 23.07 5.45
CA GLU A 99 0.73 24.26 4.66
C GLU A 99 0.06 24.19 3.28
N VAL A 100 0.08 23.02 2.62
CA VAL A 100 -0.60 22.80 1.34
C VAL A 100 -2.10 22.95 1.47
N VAL A 101 -2.68 22.34 2.50
CA VAL A 101 -4.14 22.40 2.75
C VAL A 101 -4.58 23.83 3.06
N ASN A 102 -3.88 24.53 3.95
CA ASN A 102 -4.20 25.94 4.29
C ASN A 102 -4.06 26.85 3.07
N GLY A 103 -2.99 26.70 2.29
CA GLY A 103 -2.76 27.49 1.07
C GLY A 103 -3.76 27.17 -0.06
N SER A 104 -4.42 26.01 -0.03
CA SER A 104 -5.48 25.67 -0.98
C SER A 104 -6.76 26.49 -0.80
N GLY A 105 -7.03 26.97 0.44
CA GLY A 105 -8.26 27.64 0.81
C GLY A 105 -9.50 26.73 0.86
N ASN A 106 -9.33 25.41 0.80
CA ASN A 106 -10.42 24.45 0.83
C ASN A 106 -10.75 24.03 2.27
N SER A 107 -11.75 24.68 2.86
CA SER A 107 -12.14 24.41 4.26
C SER A 107 -12.71 23.00 4.49
N ARG A 108 -13.12 22.28 3.44
CA ARG A 108 -13.68 20.90 3.57
C ARG A 108 -12.65 19.90 4.07
N ILE A 109 -11.37 20.17 3.82
CA ILE A 109 -10.24 19.26 4.11
C ILE A 109 -9.32 19.81 5.20
N PHE A 110 -9.74 20.81 5.96
CA PHE A 110 -8.96 21.28 7.11
C PHE A 110 -8.89 20.20 8.20
N ARG A 111 -7.88 20.29 9.03
CA ARG A 111 -7.71 19.35 10.15
C ARG A 111 -8.98 19.31 11.02
N GLY A 112 -9.45 18.09 11.30
CA GLY A 112 -10.67 17.86 12.10
C GLY A 112 -11.98 17.89 11.29
N THR A 113 -11.94 18.12 9.98
CA THR A 113 -13.13 18.02 9.13
C THR A 113 -13.30 16.60 8.56
N PRO A 114 -14.53 16.19 8.18
CA PRO A 114 -14.75 14.87 7.59
C PRO A 114 -14.04 14.62 6.25
N GLY A 115 -13.58 15.68 5.57
CA GLY A 115 -12.87 15.55 4.30
C GLY A 115 -11.36 15.29 4.48
N ARG A 116 -10.83 15.37 5.71
CA ARG A 116 -9.41 15.09 6.00
C ARG A 116 -9.25 13.76 6.71
N ILE A 117 -8.58 12.82 6.08
CA ILE A 117 -8.48 11.43 6.49
C ILE A 117 -7.04 11.09 6.84
N ILE A 118 -6.85 10.50 8.02
CA ILE A 118 -5.58 9.89 8.43
C ILE A 118 -5.70 8.40 8.14
N ALA A 119 -4.99 7.92 7.12
CA ALA A 119 -5.09 6.54 6.65
C ALA A 119 -4.62 5.53 7.72
N SER A 120 -3.59 5.86 8.50
CA SER A 120 -3.07 5.03 9.59
C SER A 120 -3.91 5.04 10.87
N SER A 121 -5.09 5.66 10.89
CA SER A 121 -5.94 5.70 12.09
C SER A 121 -6.21 4.29 12.63
N GLY A 122 -6.06 4.12 13.95
CA GLY A 122 -6.26 2.83 14.61
C GLY A 122 -5.08 1.85 14.52
N ILE A 123 -4.02 2.18 13.81
CA ILE A 123 -2.79 1.38 13.77
C ILE A 123 -1.94 1.68 15.02
N SER A 124 -1.54 0.62 15.72
CA SER A 124 -0.53 0.72 16.78
C SER A 124 0.86 0.81 16.15
N ALA A 125 1.47 1.99 16.23
CA ALA A 125 2.77 2.23 15.62
C ALA A 125 3.89 1.45 16.31
N LEU A 126 4.87 1.03 15.51
CA LEU A 126 6.14 0.49 16.00
C LEU A 126 7.11 1.65 16.33
N GLU A 127 8.17 1.32 17.07
CA GLU A 127 9.30 2.24 17.32
C GLU A 127 8.86 3.59 17.89
N ILE A 128 7.88 3.60 18.81
CA ILE A 128 7.52 4.81 19.54
C ILE A 128 8.71 5.24 20.41
N PRO A 129 9.27 6.45 20.20
CA PRO A 129 10.44 6.89 20.95
C PRO A 129 10.09 7.13 22.42
N SER A 130 10.95 6.65 23.33
CA SER A 130 10.80 6.87 24.77
C SER A 130 11.16 8.29 25.21
N VAL A 131 11.96 8.99 24.38
CA VAL A 131 12.42 10.37 24.62
C VAL A 131 12.30 11.13 23.29
N ILE A 132 11.76 12.34 23.37
CA ILE A 132 11.61 13.24 22.22
C ILE A 132 12.39 14.51 22.53
N THR A 133 13.53 14.70 21.87
CA THR A 133 14.32 15.95 21.92
C THR A 133 14.68 16.40 20.52
N ARG A 134 14.90 17.71 20.34
CA ARG A 134 15.34 18.27 19.05
C ARG A 134 16.71 17.73 18.60
N GLU A 135 17.52 17.25 19.52
CA GLU A 135 18.83 16.67 19.24
C GLU A 135 18.77 15.33 18.51
N LEU A 136 17.60 14.68 18.51
CA LEU A 136 17.39 13.39 17.88
C LEU A 136 16.97 13.49 16.39
N GLY A 137 16.96 14.71 15.82
CA GLY A 137 16.60 14.93 14.42
C GLY A 137 15.08 14.89 14.20
N ASP A 138 14.67 14.50 12.99
CA ASP A 138 13.25 14.43 12.56
C ASP A 138 12.60 13.13 13.03
N ILE A 139 12.47 12.99 14.36
CA ILE A 139 11.81 11.81 14.95
C ILE A 139 10.31 11.93 14.83
N HIS A 140 9.67 10.80 14.63
CA HIS A 140 8.21 10.66 14.66
C HIS A 140 7.73 10.39 16.08
N PRO A 141 7.16 11.38 16.79
CA PRO A 141 6.74 11.22 18.17
C PRO A 141 5.70 10.14 18.41
N GLN A 142 4.91 9.85 17.36
CA GLN A 142 3.84 8.85 17.40
C GLN A 142 4.31 7.45 17.00
N GLY A 143 5.59 7.28 16.68
CA GLY A 143 6.19 6.03 16.19
C GLY A 143 6.45 6.02 14.69
N ASN A 144 7.04 4.95 14.21
CA ASN A 144 7.42 4.78 12.79
C ASN A 144 6.20 4.92 11.87
N PRO A 145 6.22 5.83 10.87
CA PRO A 145 5.07 6.11 10.04
C PRO A 145 4.91 5.19 8.81
N HIS A 146 5.90 4.34 8.47
CA HIS A 146 5.96 3.59 7.22
C HIS A 146 5.07 2.33 7.22
N VAL A 147 3.82 2.48 7.69
CA VAL A 147 2.87 1.39 7.98
C VAL A 147 2.45 0.61 6.73
N TRP A 148 2.40 1.27 5.56
CA TRP A 148 2.02 0.64 4.28
C TRP A 148 2.96 -0.47 3.83
N LEU A 149 4.18 -0.57 4.39
CA LEU A 149 5.12 -1.65 4.10
C LEU A 149 4.75 -2.99 4.76
N ASP A 150 3.69 -3.02 5.57
CA ASP A 150 3.04 -4.25 6.04
C ASP A 150 1.71 -4.43 5.27
N PRO A 151 1.56 -5.48 4.44
CA PRO A 151 0.33 -5.69 3.67
C PRO A 151 -0.95 -5.81 4.51
N LEU A 152 -0.83 -6.27 5.75
CA LEU A 152 -1.98 -6.35 6.64
C LEU A 152 -2.37 -4.97 7.19
N LEU A 153 -1.41 -4.06 7.37
CA LEU A 153 -1.68 -2.67 7.75
C LEU A 153 -2.16 -1.85 6.55
N ALA A 154 -1.68 -2.12 5.34
CA ALA A 154 -2.24 -1.53 4.12
C ALA A 154 -3.74 -1.87 3.94
N LYS A 155 -4.20 -3.05 4.42
CA LYS A 155 -5.64 -3.34 4.49
C LYS A 155 -6.36 -2.42 5.49
N VAL A 156 -5.74 -2.07 6.62
CA VAL A 156 -6.33 -1.12 7.58
C VAL A 156 -6.46 0.25 6.93
N GLU A 157 -5.41 0.74 6.28
CA GLU A 157 -5.44 2.01 5.55
C GLU A 157 -6.52 2.02 4.47
N ALA A 158 -6.59 0.99 3.62
CA ALA A 158 -7.66 0.84 2.62
C ALA A 158 -9.05 0.76 3.25
N GLY A 159 -9.18 0.18 4.44
CA GLY A 159 -10.41 0.18 5.23
C GLY A 159 -10.84 1.58 5.64
N ASN A 160 -9.92 2.37 6.19
CA ASN A 160 -10.18 3.77 6.59
C ASN A 160 -10.56 4.64 5.37
N ILE A 161 -9.87 4.43 4.24
CA ILE A 161 -10.17 5.09 2.97
C ILE A 161 -11.59 4.71 2.49
N CYS A 162 -11.96 3.43 2.59
CA CYS A 162 -13.30 2.96 2.22
C CYS A 162 -14.39 3.68 3.02
N GLU A 163 -14.24 3.77 4.34
CA GLU A 163 -15.22 4.45 5.18
C GLU A 163 -15.33 5.94 4.82
N ALA A 164 -14.24 6.60 4.50
CA ALA A 164 -14.24 7.99 4.04
C ALA A 164 -14.98 8.17 2.69
N LEU A 165 -14.73 7.28 1.73
CA LEU A 165 -15.43 7.28 0.45
C LEU A 165 -16.93 7.05 0.61
N LYS A 166 -17.33 6.12 1.49
CA LYS A 166 -18.74 5.87 1.82
C LYS A 166 -19.41 7.08 2.47
N ALA A 167 -18.68 7.80 3.33
CA ALA A 167 -19.20 9.03 3.94
C ALA A 167 -19.37 10.15 2.90
N ALA A 168 -18.49 10.25 1.91
CA ALA A 168 -18.56 11.25 0.84
C ALA A 168 -19.58 10.90 -0.26
N ASP A 169 -19.83 9.61 -0.50
CA ASP A 169 -20.79 9.09 -1.50
C ASP A 169 -21.51 7.85 -0.97
N SER A 170 -22.49 8.08 -0.12
CA SER A 170 -23.28 7.01 0.51
C SER A 170 -24.09 6.19 -0.50
N ALA A 171 -24.43 6.76 -1.65
CA ALA A 171 -25.15 6.04 -2.72
C ALA A 171 -24.32 4.92 -3.34
N SER A 172 -23.00 5.01 -3.30
CA SER A 172 -22.07 4.00 -3.80
C SER A 172 -21.45 3.14 -2.68
N ALA A 173 -21.95 3.17 -1.45
CA ALA A 173 -21.37 2.47 -0.30
C ALA A 173 -21.14 0.97 -0.56
N ALA A 174 -22.13 0.28 -1.12
CA ALA A 174 -22.02 -1.15 -1.45
C ALA A 174 -20.92 -1.44 -2.51
N TYR A 175 -20.71 -0.51 -3.44
CA TYR A 175 -19.64 -0.61 -4.45
C TYR A 175 -18.27 -0.54 -3.78
N TYR A 176 -18.04 0.42 -2.88
CA TYR A 176 -16.78 0.56 -2.17
C TYR A 176 -16.51 -0.64 -1.24
N ASP A 177 -17.53 -1.14 -0.54
CA ASP A 177 -17.40 -2.33 0.31
C ASP A 177 -17.05 -3.58 -0.51
N ALA A 178 -17.63 -3.77 -1.69
CA ALA A 178 -17.30 -4.90 -2.57
C ALA A 178 -15.85 -4.81 -3.07
N ARG A 179 -15.38 -3.63 -3.46
CA ARG A 179 -13.99 -3.43 -3.91
C ARG A 179 -13.00 -3.61 -2.78
N LYS A 180 -13.30 -3.08 -1.58
CA LYS A 180 -12.49 -3.32 -0.37
C LYS A 180 -12.36 -4.81 -0.10
N ALA A 181 -13.47 -5.56 -0.14
CA ALA A 181 -13.48 -6.99 0.11
C ALA A 181 -12.62 -7.76 -0.93
N ASP A 182 -12.72 -7.40 -2.20
CA ASP A 182 -11.89 -7.95 -3.27
C ASP A 182 -10.40 -7.66 -3.02
N PHE A 183 -10.06 -6.40 -2.76
CA PHE A 183 -8.68 -6.00 -2.43
C PHE A 183 -8.12 -6.79 -1.24
N PHE A 184 -8.89 -6.93 -0.17
CA PHE A 184 -8.50 -7.69 1.02
C PHE A 184 -8.24 -9.16 0.70
N GLN A 185 -9.10 -9.78 -0.10
CA GLN A 185 -8.93 -11.16 -0.54
C GLN A 185 -7.67 -11.34 -1.40
N ARG A 186 -7.41 -10.40 -2.30
CA ARG A 186 -6.20 -10.41 -3.14
C ARG A 186 -4.93 -10.25 -2.30
N ILE A 187 -4.91 -9.34 -1.32
CA ILE A 187 -3.79 -9.19 -0.38
C ILE A 187 -3.56 -10.49 0.40
N ASP A 188 -4.61 -11.08 0.96
CA ASP A 188 -4.46 -12.33 1.72
C ASP A 188 -3.92 -13.47 0.83
N THR A 189 -4.39 -13.54 -0.42
CA THR A 189 -3.92 -14.53 -1.39
C THR A 189 -2.46 -14.28 -1.79
N ALA A 190 -2.11 -13.01 -2.04
CA ALA A 190 -0.74 -12.63 -2.36
C ALA A 190 0.21 -12.88 -1.18
N LEU A 191 -0.24 -12.64 0.06
CA LEU A 191 0.60 -12.81 1.25
C LEU A 191 0.77 -14.28 1.63
N PHE A 192 -0.31 -15.06 1.76
CA PHE A 192 -0.27 -16.40 2.35
C PHE A 192 -0.33 -17.55 1.34
N GLY A 193 -0.77 -17.26 0.12
CA GLY A 193 -1.08 -18.25 -0.91
C GLY A 193 -2.46 -18.91 -0.72
N PRO A 194 -3.05 -19.45 -1.82
CA PRO A 194 -4.43 -19.95 -1.80
C PRO A 194 -4.62 -21.22 -0.94
N GLU A 195 -3.59 -22.06 -0.82
CA GLU A 195 -3.70 -23.30 -0.05
C GLU A 195 -3.81 -23.04 1.46
N LEU A 196 -2.97 -22.17 2.03
CA LEU A 196 -3.08 -21.80 3.44
C LEU A 196 -4.38 -21.07 3.74
N LEU A 197 -4.83 -20.19 2.84
CA LEU A 197 -6.12 -19.52 3.00
C LEU A 197 -7.28 -20.49 3.05
N LYS A 198 -7.29 -21.48 2.16
CA LYS A 198 -8.32 -22.53 2.15
C LYS A 198 -8.32 -23.36 3.44
N LEU A 199 -7.15 -23.64 4.01
CA LEU A 199 -7.00 -24.48 5.20
C LEU A 199 -7.30 -23.75 6.49
N LEU A 200 -6.84 -22.50 6.63
CA LEU A 200 -6.82 -21.80 7.92
C LEU A 200 -7.74 -20.57 7.95
N GLY A 201 -8.10 -20.05 6.79
CA GLY A 201 -8.87 -18.82 6.64
C GLY A 201 -8.06 -17.54 6.93
N SER A 202 -8.47 -16.43 6.30
CA SER A 202 -7.82 -15.12 6.41
C SER A 202 -7.69 -14.66 7.87
N GLN A 203 -8.75 -14.75 8.67
CA GLN A 203 -8.77 -14.22 10.04
C GLN A 203 -7.74 -14.89 10.95
N LYS A 204 -7.58 -16.23 10.85
CA LYS A 204 -6.60 -16.97 11.65
C LYS A 204 -5.18 -16.64 11.20
N LEU A 205 -4.93 -16.59 9.89
CA LEU A 205 -3.62 -16.27 9.34
C LEU A 205 -3.19 -14.85 9.71
N THR A 206 -4.07 -13.85 9.57
CA THR A 206 -3.83 -12.47 9.98
C THR A 206 -3.47 -12.38 11.47
N ARG A 207 -4.23 -13.06 12.33
CA ARG A 207 -3.97 -13.08 13.78
C ARG A 207 -2.61 -13.69 14.14
N LEU A 208 -2.25 -14.80 13.49
CA LEU A 208 -0.95 -15.45 13.67
C LEU A 208 0.21 -14.57 13.16
N ALA A 209 0.02 -13.88 12.02
CA ALA A 209 1.02 -12.97 11.49
C ALA A 209 1.24 -11.77 12.43
N TRP A 210 0.18 -11.13 12.90
CA TRP A 210 0.28 -9.98 13.82
C TRP A 210 0.90 -10.33 15.18
N SER A 211 0.64 -11.54 15.68
CA SER A 211 1.26 -12.03 16.92
C SER A 211 2.70 -12.53 16.74
N GLY A 212 3.25 -12.52 15.51
CA GLY A 212 4.57 -13.06 15.20
C GLY A 212 4.65 -14.60 15.29
N GLN A 213 3.50 -15.28 15.43
CA GLN A 213 3.44 -16.73 15.65
C GLN A 213 3.23 -17.53 14.36
N LEU A 214 3.08 -16.87 13.21
CA LEU A 214 2.72 -17.56 11.96
C LEU A 214 3.74 -18.63 11.59
N GLN A 215 5.02 -18.30 11.58
CA GLN A 215 6.09 -19.23 11.19
C GLN A 215 6.12 -20.45 12.10
N SER A 216 6.21 -20.25 13.42
CA SER A 216 6.27 -21.34 14.40
C SER A 216 4.99 -22.19 14.38
N PHE A 217 3.82 -21.56 14.18
CA PHE A 217 2.59 -22.29 14.03
C PHE A 217 2.60 -23.21 12.80
N LEU A 218 3.06 -22.72 11.66
CA LEU A 218 3.12 -23.50 10.41
C LEU A 218 4.14 -24.64 10.49
N GLU A 219 5.27 -24.45 11.17
CA GLU A 219 6.29 -25.48 11.39
C GLU A 219 5.82 -26.60 12.31
N ASN A 220 5.14 -26.24 13.40
CA ASN A 220 4.74 -27.19 14.44
C ASN A 220 3.41 -27.92 14.13
N ASN A 221 2.64 -27.48 13.14
CA ASN A 221 1.40 -28.12 12.74
C ASN A 221 1.56 -28.84 11.40
N LYS A 222 1.05 -30.07 11.32
CA LYS A 222 1.19 -30.94 10.15
C LYS A 222 -0.15 -31.27 9.53
N ILE A 223 -0.16 -31.50 8.22
CA ILE A 223 -1.26 -32.08 7.46
C ILE A 223 -0.70 -33.15 6.52
N GLY A 224 -1.30 -34.34 6.51
CA GLY A 224 -0.78 -35.46 5.70
C GLY A 224 0.67 -35.81 6.00
N GLY A 225 1.13 -35.61 7.26
CA GLY A 225 2.52 -35.87 7.68
C GLY A 225 3.53 -34.76 7.39
N ALA A 226 3.21 -33.77 6.55
CA ALA A 226 4.07 -32.65 6.21
C ALA A 226 3.73 -31.38 7.03
N PRO A 227 4.72 -30.55 7.41
CA PRO A 227 4.46 -29.26 8.05
C PRO A 227 3.58 -28.36 7.17
N LEU A 228 2.76 -27.50 7.82
CA LEU A 228 1.91 -26.54 7.09
C LEU A 228 2.73 -25.50 6.28
N THR A 229 4.00 -25.31 6.57
CA THR A 229 4.92 -24.51 5.75
C THR A 229 4.98 -25.00 4.29
N ALA A 230 4.79 -26.29 4.05
CA ALA A 230 4.73 -26.85 2.69
C ALA A 230 3.51 -26.36 1.89
N LYS A 231 2.51 -25.79 2.57
CA LYS A 231 1.30 -25.21 1.98
C LYS A 231 1.37 -23.69 1.85
N ALA A 232 2.47 -23.09 2.34
CA ALA A 232 2.70 -21.66 2.21
C ALA A 232 2.93 -21.28 0.75
N GLY A 233 2.38 -20.14 0.36
CA GLY A 233 2.53 -19.55 -0.96
C GLY A 233 2.75 -18.04 -0.88
N GLY A 234 2.65 -17.36 -2.03
CA GLY A 234 2.72 -15.92 -2.13
C GLY A 234 3.98 -15.30 -1.53
N TRP A 235 3.86 -14.08 -1.05
CA TRP A 235 4.95 -13.30 -0.48
C TRP A 235 5.59 -13.98 0.73
N PHE A 236 4.77 -14.65 1.56
CA PHE A 236 5.28 -15.38 2.72
C PHE A 236 6.26 -16.49 2.32
N LYS A 237 5.99 -17.21 1.23
CA LYS A 237 6.92 -18.22 0.69
C LYS A 237 8.08 -17.59 -0.03
N ALA A 238 7.83 -16.59 -0.88
CA ALA A 238 8.87 -15.91 -1.65
C ALA A 238 9.92 -15.24 -0.75
N SER A 239 9.52 -14.74 0.42
CA SER A 239 10.42 -14.10 1.39
C SER A 239 11.16 -15.07 2.32
N GLU A 240 10.97 -16.39 2.17
CA GLU A 240 11.63 -17.39 3.02
C GLU A 240 13.15 -17.20 3.16
N PRO A 241 13.90 -16.84 2.10
CA PRO A 241 15.35 -16.59 2.21
C PRO A 241 15.74 -15.42 3.12
N LEU A 242 14.79 -14.48 3.36
CA LEU A 242 15.01 -13.29 4.21
C LEU A 242 14.86 -13.60 5.71
N ARG A 243 14.13 -14.66 6.08
CA ARG A 243 13.82 -14.94 7.48
C ARG A 243 15.06 -15.20 8.32
N GLY A 244 15.15 -14.46 9.43
CA GLY A 244 16.28 -14.52 10.33
C GLY A 244 17.56 -13.87 9.81
N LYS A 245 17.55 -13.36 8.56
CA LYS A 245 18.71 -12.61 8.06
C LYS A 245 18.75 -11.23 8.69
N LYS A 246 19.98 -10.80 9.04
CA LYS A 246 20.20 -9.44 9.52
C LYS A 246 20.31 -8.47 8.36
N ALA A 247 19.84 -7.25 8.57
CA ALA A 247 20.05 -6.12 7.66
C ALA A 247 20.37 -4.85 8.45
N TYR A 248 21.14 -3.96 7.86
CA TYR A 248 21.21 -2.55 8.25
C TYR A 248 20.31 -1.74 7.33
N GLU A 249 19.64 -0.75 7.85
CA GLU A 249 18.89 0.23 7.04
C GLU A 249 19.60 1.57 7.04
N PHE A 250 19.40 2.36 5.98
CA PHE A 250 19.96 3.71 5.96
C PHE A 250 19.14 4.60 6.89
N HIS A 251 17.87 4.78 6.63
CA HIS A 251 16.88 5.44 7.46
C HIS A 251 15.91 4.41 8.07
N ARG A 252 15.19 4.75 9.14
CA ARG A 252 14.24 3.85 9.84
C ARG A 252 12.93 3.69 9.08
N VAL A 253 12.94 2.90 8.01
CA VAL A 253 11.79 2.69 7.12
C VAL A 253 11.22 1.27 7.25
N TRP A 254 12.10 0.27 7.43
CA TRP A 254 11.78 -1.13 7.13
C TRP A 254 11.19 -1.92 8.30
N ALA A 255 10.85 -1.29 9.43
CA ALA A 255 10.38 -1.98 10.64
C ALA A 255 9.13 -2.85 10.41
N TYR A 256 8.13 -2.34 9.68
CA TYR A 256 6.90 -3.08 9.40
C TYR A 256 7.11 -4.21 8.39
N PHE A 257 7.86 -3.97 7.32
CA PHE A 257 8.25 -5.00 6.36
C PHE A 257 9.03 -6.12 7.06
N SER A 258 10.01 -5.75 7.88
CA SER A 258 10.85 -6.68 8.64
C SER A 258 10.04 -7.54 9.59
N ARG A 259 9.04 -6.97 10.26
CA ARG A 259 8.13 -7.71 11.14
C ARG A 259 7.37 -8.81 10.39
N VAL A 260 6.84 -8.51 9.20
CA VAL A 260 6.04 -9.46 8.40
C VAL A 260 6.90 -10.55 7.78
N PHE A 261 8.04 -10.17 7.22
CA PHE A 261 8.88 -11.06 6.42
C PHE A 261 10.06 -11.67 7.17
N GLY A 262 10.23 -11.30 8.45
CA GLY A 262 11.19 -11.95 9.37
C GLY A 262 12.63 -11.50 9.22
N ILE A 263 12.90 -10.32 8.63
CA ILE A 263 14.23 -9.70 8.62
C ILE A 263 14.54 -9.17 10.03
N GLN A 264 15.79 -9.22 10.45
CA GLN A 264 16.26 -8.65 11.71
C GLN A 264 17.02 -7.35 11.44
N LEU A 265 16.43 -6.20 11.74
CA LEU A 265 17.10 -4.92 11.63
C LEU A 265 18.14 -4.80 12.74
N ALA A 266 19.42 -4.71 12.38
CA ALA A 266 20.56 -4.66 13.31
C ALA A 266 20.95 -3.24 13.70
N GLY A 267 20.47 -2.24 12.97
CA GLY A 267 20.70 -0.81 13.21
C GLY A 267 20.49 0.03 11.97
N THR A 268 20.76 1.34 12.12
CA THR A 268 20.65 2.35 11.07
C THR A 268 21.99 3.00 10.78
N ILE A 269 22.22 3.36 9.51
CA ILE A 269 23.38 4.16 9.10
C ILE A 269 23.17 5.63 9.49
N GLU A 270 21.98 6.14 9.25
CA GLU A 270 21.55 7.46 9.69
C GLU A 270 21.13 7.39 11.17
N GLU A 271 22.04 7.79 12.06
CA GLU A 271 21.79 7.75 13.52
C GLU A 271 20.60 8.60 13.95
N ARG A 272 20.45 9.75 13.29
CA ARG A 272 19.42 10.75 13.56
C ARG A 272 18.74 11.15 12.25
N PRO A 273 17.44 10.94 12.12
CA PRO A 273 16.72 11.25 10.89
C PRO A 273 16.96 12.68 10.38
N GLY A 274 17.34 12.81 9.10
CA GLY A 274 17.65 14.10 8.47
C GLY A 274 19.03 14.69 8.82
N ILE A 275 19.85 14.00 9.61
CA ILE A 275 21.19 14.46 9.99
C ILE A 275 22.25 13.49 9.47
N PRO A 276 23.17 13.94 8.60
CA PRO A 276 24.24 13.08 8.08
C PRO A 276 25.05 12.43 9.20
N PRO A 277 25.36 11.12 9.11
CA PRO A 277 26.09 10.41 10.16
C PRO A 277 27.52 10.91 10.31
N GLY A 278 27.96 11.03 11.57
CA GLY A 278 29.34 11.42 11.87
C GLY A 278 30.36 10.29 11.55
N PRO A 279 31.64 10.65 11.31
CA PRO A 279 32.67 9.66 10.95
C PRO A 279 32.88 8.55 11.98
N GLN A 280 32.67 8.85 13.27
CA GLN A 280 32.79 7.85 14.34
C GLN A 280 31.66 6.82 14.25
N HIS A 281 30.43 7.26 14.05
CA HIS A 281 29.27 6.36 13.87
C HIS A 281 29.44 5.48 12.63
N VAL A 282 29.87 6.07 11.51
CA VAL A 282 30.14 5.31 10.27
C VAL A 282 31.16 4.18 10.51
N ARG A 283 32.25 4.45 11.25
CA ARG A 283 33.22 3.39 11.62
C ARG A 283 32.56 2.29 12.45
N GLN A 284 31.81 2.64 13.50
CA GLN A 284 31.14 1.67 14.36
C GLN A 284 30.15 0.80 13.58
N VAL A 285 29.37 1.40 12.67
CA VAL A 285 28.46 0.67 11.78
C VAL A 285 29.22 -0.29 10.88
N THR A 286 30.31 0.17 10.25
CA THR A 286 31.15 -0.66 9.37
C THR A 286 31.76 -1.85 10.12
N GLU A 287 32.32 -1.60 11.30
CA GLU A 287 32.87 -2.65 12.17
C GLU A 287 31.81 -3.68 12.56
N LYS A 288 30.60 -3.21 12.97
CA LYS A 288 29.52 -4.09 13.37
C LYS A 288 29.00 -4.94 12.20
N ILE A 289 28.78 -4.34 11.02
CA ILE A 289 28.36 -5.08 9.83
C ILE A 289 29.38 -6.18 9.48
N SER A 290 30.68 -5.85 9.53
CA SER A 290 31.75 -6.81 9.27
C SER A 290 31.82 -7.93 10.32
N ALA A 291 31.80 -7.57 11.62
CA ALA A 291 31.93 -8.52 12.72
C ALA A 291 30.74 -9.51 12.77
N GLU A 292 29.53 -9.01 12.54
CA GLU A 292 28.32 -9.82 12.55
C GLU A 292 28.00 -10.45 11.18
N LYS A 293 28.81 -10.19 10.16
CA LYS A 293 28.63 -10.65 8.76
C LYS A 293 27.22 -10.36 8.26
N ILE A 294 26.74 -9.12 8.45
CA ILE A 294 25.41 -8.70 8.05
C ILE A 294 25.33 -8.66 6.53
N PRO A 295 24.43 -9.42 5.90
CA PRO A 295 24.45 -9.59 4.44
C PRO A 295 23.83 -8.43 3.65
N LEU A 296 22.95 -7.61 4.25
CA LEU A 296 22.16 -6.62 3.54
C LEU A 296 22.30 -5.22 4.14
N ILE A 297 22.40 -4.22 3.27
CA ILE A 297 22.24 -2.81 3.58
C ILE A 297 21.08 -2.29 2.73
N LEU A 298 19.98 -1.90 3.39
CA LEU A 298 18.74 -1.42 2.76
C LEU A 298 18.76 0.11 2.70
N VAL A 299 18.56 0.67 1.53
CA VAL A 299 18.59 2.12 1.30
C VAL A 299 17.42 2.51 0.41
N ASP A 300 16.66 3.51 0.82
CA ASP A 300 15.60 4.05 -0.03
C ASP A 300 16.20 4.76 -1.25
N ASN A 301 15.62 4.55 -2.41
CA ASN A 301 16.20 4.92 -3.70
C ASN A 301 16.34 6.44 -3.95
N PHE A 302 15.77 7.26 -3.11
CA PHE A 302 15.92 8.72 -3.15
C PHE A 302 17.09 9.24 -2.28
N TYR A 303 17.75 8.39 -1.47
CA TYR A 303 18.98 8.76 -0.76
C TYR A 303 20.22 8.56 -1.61
N ASP A 304 21.27 9.37 -1.33
CA ASP A 304 22.59 9.20 -1.97
C ASP A 304 23.22 7.86 -1.57
N PRO A 305 23.45 6.96 -2.53
CA PRO A 305 24.02 5.64 -2.25
C PRO A 305 25.53 5.65 -1.98
N SER A 306 26.21 6.79 -2.04
CA SER A 306 27.69 6.88 -1.95
C SER A 306 28.22 6.37 -0.63
N LEU A 307 27.68 6.83 0.49
CA LEU A 307 28.08 6.40 1.82
C LEU A 307 27.73 4.92 2.09
N PRO A 308 26.47 4.48 1.96
CA PRO A 308 26.13 3.08 2.20
C PRO A 308 26.83 2.14 1.20
N GLY A 309 27.09 2.58 -0.03
CA GLY A 309 27.88 1.83 -1.01
C GLY A 309 29.34 1.66 -0.61
N ASN A 310 29.96 2.68 0.03
CA ASN A 310 31.29 2.55 0.60
C ASN A 310 31.34 1.53 1.73
N ILE A 311 30.34 1.56 2.64
CA ILE A 311 30.24 0.58 3.73
C ILE A 311 30.04 -0.83 3.15
N ALA A 312 29.17 -1.00 2.17
CA ALA A 312 28.93 -2.27 1.50
C ALA A 312 30.23 -2.87 0.91
N ARG A 313 31.01 -2.06 0.19
CA ARG A 313 32.31 -2.51 -0.38
C ARG A 313 33.30 -2.92 0.68
N GLN A 314 33.36 -2.23 1.82
CA GLN A 314 34.32 -2.54 2.90
C GLN A 314 33.91 -3.80 3.67
N THR A 315 32.61 -4.09 3.78
CA THR A 315 32.08 -5.16 4.63
C THR A 315 31.72 -6.43 3.87
N GLY A 316 31.59 -6.34 2.53
CA GLY A 316 31.07 -7.42 1.70
C GLY A 316 29.54 -7.58 1.75
N ALA A 317 28.84 -6.68 2.43
CA ALA A 317 27.38 -6.65 2.42
C ALA A 317 26.82 -6.24 1.06
N SER A 318 25.65 -6.76 0.68
CA SER A 318 24.94 -6.34 -0.53
C SER A 318 24.18 -5.04 -0.27
N LEU A 319 24.49 -3.99 -1.04
CA LEU A 319 23.69 -2.76 -1.08
C LEU A 319 22.41 -3.03 -1.88
N VAL A 320 21.25 -2.71 -1.31
CA VAL A 320 19.94 -2.87 -1.96
C VAL A 320 19.25 -1.52 -1.97
N LEU A 321 19.14 -0.90 -3.15
CA LEU A 321 18.36 0.32 -3.35
C LEU A 321 16.92 -0.08 -3.60
N LEU A 322 15.99 0.48 -2.84
CA LEU A 322 14.59 0.07 -2.78
C LEU A 322 13.66 1.28 -2.83
N PRO A 323 12.61 1.25 -3.65
CA PRO A 323 11.53 2.21 -3.52
C PRO A 323 10.67 1.84 -2.30
N ASN A 324 10.25 2.83 -1.54
CA ASN A 324 9.29 2.61 -0.46
C ASN A 324 7.86 3.04 -0.83
N GLN A 325 7.65 3.51 -2.08
CA GLN A 325 6.38 3.97 -2.61
C GLN A 325 6.07 3.32 -3.96
N VAL A 326 4.78 3.20 -4.26
CA VAL A 326 4.30 2.98 -5.64
C VAL A 326 4.86 4.10 -6.53
N GLU A 327 5.18 3.79 -7.78
CA GLU A 327 5.85 4.71 -8.72
C GLU A 327 7.27 5.13 -8.33
N GLY A 328 7.86 4.52 -7.31
CA GLY A 328 9.25 4.82 -6.93
C GLY A 328 10.29 4.29 -7.90
N GLU A 329 9.95 3.30 -8.71
CA GLU A 329 10.74 2.83 -9.86
C GLU A 329 9.83 2.52 -11.06
N PRO A 330 10.35 2.55 -12.31
CA PRO A 330 9.58 2.18 -13.49
C PRO A 330 9.00 0.76 -13.37
N GLY A 331 7.72 0.59 -13.69
CA GLY A 331 7.02 -0.70 -13.62
C GLY A 331 6.24 -0.92 -12.34
N ILE A 332 6.49 -0.18 -11.27
CA ILE A 332 5.76 -0.27 -10.00
C ILE A 332 4.53 0.64 -10.09
N LYS A 333 3.39 0.08 -10.46
CA LYS A 333 2.14 0.83 -10.68
C LYS A 333 1.08 0.57 -9.62
N THR A 334 1.16 -0.57 -8.96
CA THR A 334 0.20 -1.02 -7.95
C THR A 334 0.90 -1.33 -6.64
N TYR A 335 0.12 -1.46 -5.57
CA TYR A 335 0.62 -1.93 -4.29
C TYR A 335 1.23 -3.35 -4.40
N PHE A 336 0.68 -4.20 -5.26
CA PHE A 336 1.18 -5.55 -5.48
C PHE A 336 2.55 -5.53 -6.18
N ASP A 337 2.72 -4.68 -7.21
CA ASP A 337 4.02 -4.51 -7.87
C ASP A 337 5.09 -4.05 -6.88
N LEU A 338 4.75 -3.14 -5.96
CA LEU A 338 5.68 -2.67 -4.92
C LEU A 338 6.15 -3.83 -4.05
N MET A 339 5.22 -4.63 -3.51
CA MET A 339 5.57 -5.74 -2.61
C MET A 339 6.35 -6.84 -3.34
N ASP A 340 5.96 -7.20 -4.57
CA ASP A 340 6.69 -8.16 -5.41
C ASP A 340 8.12 -7.69 -5.67
N HIS A 341 8.29 -6.42 -6.01
CA HIS A 341 9.58 -5.81 -6.28
C HIS A 341 10.50 -5.82 -5.04
N LEU A 342 9.99 -5.40 -3.88
CA LEU A 342 10.75 -5.37 -2.63
C LEU A 342 11.27 -6.77 -2.24
N ILE A 343 10.38 -7.76 -2.25
CA ILE A 343 10.74 -9.14 -1.90
C ILE A 343 11.75 -9.71 -2.90
N THR A 344 11.54 -9.49 -4.19
CA THR A 344 12.44 -9.97 -5.24
C THR A 344 13.82 -9.36 -5.11
N LYS A 345 13.92 -8.03 -5.03
CA LYS A 345 15.23 -7.35 -4.91
C LYS A 345 16.03 -7.78 -3.68
N MET A 346 15.36 -7.86 -2.51
CA MET A 346 16.02 -8.27 -1.29
C MET A 346 16.46 -9.75 -1.33
N THR A 347 15.65 -10.65 -1.87
CA THR A 347 16.01 -12.08 -1.97
C THR A 347 17.12 -12.34 -2.99
N GLU A 348 17.13 -11.60 -4.10
CA GLU A 348 18.22 -11.66 -5.10
C GLU A 348 19.54 -11.15 -4.55
N ALA A 349 19.53 -10.12 -3.71
CA ALA A 349 20.71 -9.58 -3.08
C ALA A 349 21.41 -10.57 -2.14
N LEU A 350 20.67 -11.55 -1.59
CA LEU A 350 21.23 -12.62 -0.77
C LEU A 350 21.92 -13.74 -1.58
N LYS A 351 21.74 -13.78 -2.90
CA LYS A 351 22.35 -14.80 -3.76
C LYS A 351 23.76 -14.42 -4.23
N LYS A 352 24.14 -13.16 -4.02
CA LYS A 352 25.43 -12.58 -4.37
C LYS A 352 26.45 -12.82 -3.25
#